data_ad1e5f7a4d1ae8c21a149ec18c89a978
#
_entry.id   ad1e5f7a4d1ae8c21a149ec18c89a978
#
_cell.length_a   1.000
_cell.length_b   1.000
_cell.length_c   1.000
_cell.angle_alpha   90.00
_cell.angle_beta   90.00
_cell.angle_gamma   90.00
#
_symmetry.space_group_name_H-M   'P 1'
#
loop_
_entity.id
_entity.type
_entity.pdbx_description
1 polymer ?
#
loop_
_entity_poly.entity_id
_entity_poly.type
_entity_poly.pdbx_seq_one_letter_code
_entity_poly.pdbx_strand_id
1 'polypeptide(L)'
;MNQITDELLRLISAHPIDGKSAFNIREDSQCAGRQSTENITIEPKTDAPGIVIRVKPGTKGETVYIPACVTHSGVDDLVYNDFYIGEGADVTVQAGCGVHSDGEEQARHNGVHRFFVEKNAKVLYLEKHIATGSGTGEKRIDPVTDVELAEGAQLEMDTVQLGGVTSTTRKTRAVLQKDARLVVRERIMTNGTEFARTDFVVRMEGEGSACDLVSRSVARGESRQEFYSTIKGNAPCTGHSACDAILAENGKVIAQPGLEANHGDAQLIHEAAIGKIAGDQLLKLRTLGLTSEEAEEKIIEGFLK
;
A
#
# COMPACT_ATOMS: atom_id res chain seq x y z
N MET A 1 -22.07 -12.45 -1.06
CA MET A 1 -21.46 -11.28 -1.74
C MET A 1 -22.50 -10.65 -2.64
N ASN A 2 -22.57 -9.34 -2.68
CA ASN A 2 -23.45 -8.60 -3.59
C ASN A 2 -22.73 -8.27 -4.91
N GLN A 3 -23.46 -7.72 -5.90
CA GLN A 3 -22.89 -7.41 -7.22
C GLN A 3 -21.78 -6.35 -7.16
N ILE A 4 -21.91 -5.36 -6.26
CA ILE A 4 -20.90 -4.30 -6.06
C ILE A 4 -19.60 -4.90 -5.51
N THR A 5 -19.69 -5.83 -4.57
CA THR A 5 -18.52 -6.56 -4.06
C THR A 5 -17.79 -7.31 -5.18
N ASP A 6 -18.50 -8.01 -6.07
CA ASP A 6 -17.88 -8.72 -7.19
C ASP A 6 -17.15 -7.75 -8.15
N GLU A 7 -17.71 -6.57 -8.37
CA GLU A 7 -17.08 -5.52 -9.19
C GLU A 7 -15.83 -4.96 -8.50
N LEU A 8 -15.92 -4.61 -7.22
CA LEU A 8 -14.79 -4.12 -6.44
C LEU A 8 -13.65 -5.13 -6.39
N LEU A 9 -13.94 -6.42 -6.16
CA LEU A 9 -12.93 -7.50 -6.14
C LEU A 9 -12.15 -7.59 -7.46
N ARG A 10 -12.81 -7.40 -8.60
CA ARG A 10 -12.14 -7.35 -9.91
C ARG A 10 -11.26 -6.12 -10.04
N LEU A 11 -11.74 -4.95 -9.62
CA LEU A 11 -11.00 -3.69 -9.70
C LEU A 11 -9.74 -3.70 -8.83
N ILE A 12 -9.80 -4.28 -7.64
CA ILE A 12 -8.63 -4.39 -6.76
C ILE A 12 -7.73 -5.61 -7.06
N SER A 13 -8.12 -6.44 -8.05
CA SER A 13 -7.36 -7.63 -8.47
C SER A 13 -7.10 -8.65 -7.34
N ALA A 14 -8.00 -8.71 -6.36
CA ALA A 14 -7.87 -9.57 -5.17
C ALA A 14 -8.92 -10.69 -5.12
N HIS A 15 -9.40 -11.14 -6.28
CA HIS A 15 -10.34 -12.24 -6.37
C HIS A 15 -9.58 -13.58 -6.31
N PRO A 16 -9.86 -14.49 -5.36
CA PRO A 16 -9.26 -15.82 -5.32
C PRO A 16 -9.78 -16.67 -6.50
N ILE A 17 -9.00 -16.71 -7.58
CA ILE A 17 -9.43 -17.25 -8.88
C ILE A 17 -9.41 -18.77 -8.91
N ASP A 18 -8.56 -19.42 -8.13
CA ASP A 18 -8.26 -20.85 -8.25
C ASP A 18 -9.06 -21.77 -7.32
N GLY A 19 -9.81 -21.21 -6.37
CA GLY A 19 -10.57 -21.98 -5.37
C GLY A 19 -9.70 -22.83 -4.42
N LYS A 20 -8.38 -22.70 -4.50
CA LYS A 20 -7.41 -23.50 -3.72
C LYS A 20 -6.59 -22.65 -2.75
N SER A 21 -6.46 -21.35 -3.01
CA SER A 21 -5.69 -20.41 -2.19
C SER A 21 -6.39 -20.11 -0.87
N ALA A 22 -5.62 -19.74 0.14
CA ALA A 22 -6.15 -19.18 1.38
C ALA A 22 -6.77 -17.81 1.11
N PHE A 23 -7.94 -17.54 1.68
CA PHE A 23 -8.57 -16.23 1.54
C PHE A 23 -9.47 -15.84 2.70
N ASN A 24 -9.67 -14.55 2.90
CA ASN A 24 -10.72 -13.98 3.72
C ASN A 24 -11.29 -12.75 3.04
N ILE A 25 -12.49 -12.85 2.49
CA ILE A 25 -13.22 -11.75 1.88
C ILE A 25 -14.06 -11.06 2.94
N ARG A 26 -13.92 -9.74 3.03
CA ARG A 26 -14.68 -8.89 3.93
C ARG A 26 -15.64 -8.01 3.13
N GLU A 27 -16.90 -7.93 3.54
CA GLU A 27 -17.96 -7.13 2.94
C GLU A 27 -18.71 -6.41 4.05
N ASP A 28 -18.76 -5.08 4.02
CA ASP A 28 -19.52 -4.23 4.95
C ASP A 28 -19.35 -4.66 6.41
N SER A 29 -18.12 -4.71 6.88
CA SER A 29 -17.73 -5.11 8.25
C SER A 29 -17.97 -6.58 8.60
N GLN A 30 -18.38 -7.42 7.64
CA GLN A 30 -18.66 -8.84 7.86
C GLN A 30 -17.70 -9.74 7.06
N CYS A 31 -17.54 -10.97 7.52
CA CYS A 31 -16.82 -11.99 6.75
C CYS A 31 -17.77 -12.59 5.70
N ALA A 32 -17.52 -12.31 4.43
CA ALA A 32 -18.30 -12.84 3.30
C ALA A 32 -17.81 -14.23 2.85
N GLY A 33 -16.59 -14.62 3.20
CA GLY A 33 -16.03 -15.93 2.92
C GLY A 33 -14.64 -16.07 3.47
N ARG A 34 -14.28 -17.30 3.86
CA ARG A 34 -12.95 -17.64 4.39
C ARG A 34 -12.56 -19.05 4.04
N GLN A 35 -11.29 -19.25 3.69
CA GLN A 35 -10.69 -20.54 3.45
C GLN A 35 -9.23 -20.56 3.91
N SER A 36 -8.86 -21.62 4.61
CA SER A 36 -7.46 -21.94 4.92
C SER A 36 -6.95 -23.02 3.96
N THR A 37 -5.62 -23.14 3.83
CA THR A 37 -4.96 -24.27 3.15
C THR A 37 -4.27 -25.18 4.18
N GLU A 38 -3.56 -26.19 3.70
CA GLU A 38 -2.73 -27.02 4.57
C GLU A 38 -1.62 -26.20 5.26
N ASN A 39 -1.04 -25.20 4.55
CA ASN A 39 0.12 -24.45 5.02
C ASN A 39 -0.24 -23.06 5.55
N ILE A 40 -1.43 -22.54 5.26
CA ILE A 40 -1.86 -21.19 5.66
C ILE A 40 -3.21 -21.31 6.40
N THR A 41 -3.21 -21.00 7.70
CA THR A 41 -4.44 -20.93 8.48
C THR A 41 -4.92 -19.49 8.62
N ILE A 42 -6.23 -19.29 8.50
CA ILE A 42 -6.90 -18.01 8.70
C ILE A 42 -8.00 -18.19 9.75
N GLU A 43 -7.85 -17.54 10.89
CA GLU A 43 -8.78 -17.65 12.03
C GLU A 43 -9.30 -16.26 12.42
N PRO A 44 -10.53 -16.15 12.93
CA PRO A 44 -11.02 -14.89 13.48
C PRO A 44 -10.20 -14.50 14.71
N LYS A 45 -9.93 -13.22 14.91
CA LYS A 45 -9.40 -12.70 16.17
C LYS A 45 -10.46 -12.80 17.25
N THR A 46 -10.03 -13.00 18.49
CA THR A 46 -10.90 -13.07 19.68
C THR A 46 -10.93 -11.77 20.48
N ASP A 47 -9.97 -10.90 20.25
CA ASP A 47 -9.71 -9.66 21.01
C ASP A 47 -10.14 -8.39 20.26
N ALA A 48 -10.34 -8.48 18.93
CA ALA A 48 -10.75 -7.35 18.09
C ALA A 48 -11.40 -7.86 16.78
N PRO A 49 -12.16 -7.02 16.05
CA PRO A 49 -12.58 -7.37 14.69
C PRO A 49 -11.38 -7.63 13.79
N GLY A 50 -11.33 -8.79 13.13
CA GLY A 50 -10.23 -9.12 12.23
C GLY A 50 -9.86 -10.59 12.20
N ILE A 51 -8.67 -10.86 11.69
CA ILE A 51 -8.17 -12.23 11.48
C ILE A 51 -6.71 -12.38 11.91
N VAL A 52 -6.35 -13.61 12.22
CA VAL A 52 -4.98 -14.06 12.39
C VAL A 52 -4.65 -15.00 11.24
N ILE A 53 -3.62 -14.67 10.49
CA ILE A 53 -3.08 -15.46 9.39
C ILE A 53 -1.76 -16.06 9.86
N ARG A 54 -1.65 -17.40 9.80
CA ARG A 54 -0.41 -18.11 10.14
C ARG A 54 0.07 -18.91 8.95
N VAL A 55 1.28 -18.60 8.49
CA VAL A 55 1.98 -19.34 7.43
C VAL A 55 2.99 -20.27 8.09
N LYS A 56 2.93 -21.56 7.78
CA LYS A 56 3.87 -22.55 8.31
C LYS A 56 5.31 -22.26 7.85
N PRO A 57 6.33 -22.59 8.66
CA PRO A 57 7.72 -22.53 8.23
C PRO A 57 7.95 -23.29 6.92
N GLY A 58 8.78 -22.71 6.05
CA GLY A 58 9.17 -23.33 4.77
C GLY A 58 8.11 -23.34 3.67
N THR A 59 6.91 -22.80 3.89
CA THR A 59 5.86 -22.67 2.84
C THR A 59 6.39 -21.88 1.65
N LYS A 60 6.16 -22.36 0.41
CA LYS A 60 6.66 -21.74 -0.82
C LYS A 60 5.58 -21.53 -1.87
N GLY A 61 5.57 -20.34 -2.47
CA GLY A 61 4.77 -20.05 -3.67
C GLY A 61 3.26 -20.01 -3.44
N GLU A 62 2.79 -19.98 -2.18
CA GLU A 62 1.37 -19.83 -1.88
C GLU A 62 0.97 -18.35 -1.79
N THR A 63 -0.29 -18.09 -2.16
CA THR A 63 -0.89 -16.75 -2.08
C THR A 63 -2.04 -16.77 -1.09
N VAL A 64 -2.12 -15.73 -0.25
CA VAL A 64 -3.27 -15.45 0.60
C VAL A 64 -3.98 -14.18 0.13
N TYR A 65 -5.30 -14.24 -0.04
CA TYR A 65 -6.13 -13.10 -0.48
C TYR A 65 -6.92 -12.52 0.69
N ILE A 66 -6.81 -11.21 0.92
CA ILE A 66 -7.51 -10.52 2.01
C ILE A 66 -8.18 -9.23 1.54
N PRO A 67 -9.08 -9.29 0.55
CA PRO A 67 -9.81 -8.12 0.11
C PRO A 67 -10.85 -7.66 1.13
N ALA A 68 -11.07 -6.33 1.18
CA ALA A 68 -12.14 -5.70 1.93
C ALA A 68 -12.96 -4.78 1.02
N CYS A 69 -14.28 -4.91 1.08
CA CYS A 69 -15.21 -4.14 0.28
C CYS A 69 -16.23 -3.44 1.19
N VAL A 70 -16.38 -2.13 0.99
CA VAL A 70 -17.49 -1.33 1.53
C VAL A 70 -18.39 -1.00 0.36
N THR A 71 -19.68 -1.35 0.44
CA THR A 71 -20.59 -1.31 -0.72
C THR A 71 -21.66 -0.24 -0.64
N HIS A 72 -21.74 0.53 0.47
CA HIS A 72 -22.70 1.61 0.62
C HIS A 72 -22.22 2.66 1.65
N SER A 73 -22.87 3.82 1.64
CA SER A 73 -22.62 4.90 2.60
C SER A 73 -22.99 4.50 4.04
N GLY A 74 -22.42 5.19 5.03
CA GLY A 74 -22.67 4.96 6.45
C GLY A 74 -21.91 3.78 7.05
N VAL A 75 -21.08 3.07 6.29
CA VAL A 75 -20.22 2.00 6.80
C VAL A 75 -18.89 2.58 7.30
N ASP A 76 -18.55 2.30 8.55
CA ASP A 76 -17.20 2.52 9.13
C ASP A 76 -16.61 1.17 9.55
N ASP A 77 -15.72 0.64 8.71
CA ASP A 77 -15.12 -0.67 8.89
C ASP A 77 -13.69 -0.57 9.38
N LEU A 78 -13.45 -0.93 10.65
CA LEU A 78 -12.14 -1.06 11.26
C LEU A 78 -11.81 -2.54 11.47
N VAL A 79 -10.67 -3.00 10.93
CA VAL A 79 -10.26 -4.40 11.01
C VAL A 79 -8.77 -4.55 11.35
N TYR A 80 -8.43 -5.55 12.14
CA TYR A 80 -7.07 -5.89 12.54
C TYR A 80 -6.66 -7.24 11.94
N ASN A 81 -5.62 -7.28 11.13
CA ASN A 81 -5.12 -8.48 10.49
C ASN A 81 -3.68 -8.74 10.92
N ASP A 82 -3.45 -9.83 11.64
CA ASP A 82 -2.14 -10.22 12.12
C ASP A 82 -1.57 -11.35 11.23
N PHE A 83 -0.40 -11.12 10.65
CA PHE A 83 0.30 -12.05 9.79
C PHE A 83 1.53 -12.61 10.51
N TYR A 84 1.50 -13.87 10.85
CA TYR A 84 2.64 -14.61 11.37
C TYR A 84 3.23 -15.47 10.25
N ILE A 85 4.38 -15.05 9.73
CA ILE A 85 5.04 -15.70 8.61
C ILE A 85 6.19 -16.55 9.12
N GLY A 86 6.06 -17.86 9.04
CA GLY A 86 7.02 -18.80 9.61
C GLY A 86 8.39 -18.76 8.93
N GLU A 87 9.42 -19.20 9.66
CA GLU A 87 10.83 -19.21 9.22
C GLU A 87 11.00 -19.80 7.81
N GLY A 88 11.74 -19.09 6.97
CA GLY A 88 12.05 -19.53 5.61
C GLY A 88 10.85 -19.62 4.65
N ALA A 89 9.66 -19.19 5.03
CA ALA A 89 8.52 -19.14 4.11
C ALA A 89 8.77 -18.14 2.95
N ASP A 90 8.06 -18.31 1.83
CA ASP A 90 8.11 -17.42 0.66
C ASP A 90 6.70 -17.35 0.06
N VAL A 91 5.97 -16.29 0.36
CA VAL A 91 4.54 -16.19 0.10
C VAL A 91 4.14 -14.82 -0.42
N THR A 92 3.01 -14.78 -1.14
CA THR A 92 2.38 -13.54 -1.57
C THR A 92 1.14 -13.25 -0.73
N VAL A 93 1.00 -12.02 -0.26
CA VAL A 93 -0.23 -11.50 0.33
C VAL A 93 -0.88 -10.55 -0.67
N GLN A 94 -2.03 -10.91 -1.21
CA GLN A 94 -2.81 -10.09 -2.13
C GLN A 94 -3.92 -9.41 -1.33
N ALA A 95 -3.72 -8.14 -1.04
CA ALA A 95 -4.66 -7.30 -0.33
C ALA A 95 -5.35 -6.31 -1.26
N GLY A 96 -6.36 -5.65 -0.76
CA GLY A 96 -6.98 -4.53 -1.44
C GLY A 96 -8.25 -4.08 -0.77
N CYS A 97 -8.52 -2.77 -0.89
CA CYS A 97 -9.72 -2.16 -0.34
C CYS A 97 -10.50 -1.46 -1.44
N GLY A 98 -11.76 -1.84 -1.59
CA GLY A 98 -12.71 -1.18 -2.47
C GLY A 98 -13.80 -0.48 -1.65
N VAL A 99 -14.03 0.80 -1.90
CA VAL A 99 -15.11 1.56 -1.26
C VAL A 99 -16.05 2.09 -2.33
N HIS A 100 -17.32 1.65 -2.29
CA HIS A 100 -18.37 2.18 -3.16
C HIS A 100 -19.38 2.95 -2.32
N SER A 101 -19.76 4.14 -2.76
CA SER A 101 -20.82 4.92 -2.11
C SER A 101 -21.55 5.81 -3.11
N ASP A 102 -22.87 5.70 -3.14
CA ASP A 102 -23.78 6.57 -3.88
C ASP A 102 -24.56 7.51 -2.93
N GLY A 103 -24.29 7.45 -1.61
CA GLY A 103 -24.96 8.26 -0.60
C GLY A 103 -24.20 9.51 -0.16
N GLU A 104 -24.74 10.18 0.84
CA GLU A 104 -24.20 11.43 1.41
C GLU A 104 -23.36 11.18 2.68
N GLU A 105 -23.52 10.03 3.33
CA GLU A 105 -22.76 9.67 4.52
C GLU A 105 -21.38 9.12 4.13
N GLN A 106 -20.40 9.28 5.03
CA GLN A 106 -19.06 8.72 4.86
C GLN A 106 -19.11 7.20 4.70
N ALA A 107 -18.31 6.67 3.78
CA ALA A 107 -18.01 5.25 3.66
C ALA A 107 -16.50 5.06 3.90
N ARG A 108 -16.13 4.25 4.89
CA ARG A 108 -14.76 4.12 5.35
C ARG A 108 -14.34 2.67 5.53
N HIS A 109 -13.12 2.37 5.09
CA HIS A 109 -12.40 1.16 5.49
C HIS A 109 -11.06 1.53 6.12
N ASN A 110 -10.75 0.94 7.26
CA ASN A 110 -9.48 1.09 7.96
C ASN A 110 -8.91 -0.29 8.32
N GLY A 111 -7.95 -0.75 7.53
CA GLY A 111 -7.20 -1.98 7.79
C GLY A 111 -5.94 -1.70 8.62
N VAL A 112 -5.82 -2.34 9.78
CA VAL A 112 -4.59 -2.38 10.58
C VAL A 112 -3.92 -3.72 10.35
N HIS A 113 -2.81 -3.75 9.62
CA HIS A 113 -2.07 -4.95 9.25
C HIS A 113 -0.78 -5.03 10.08
N ARG A 114 -0.55 -6.14 10.77
CA ARG A 114 0.67 -6.38 11.54
C ARG A 114 1.39 -7.59 11.01
N PHE A 115 2.60 -7.38 10.49
CA PHE A 115 3.46 -8.43 9.94
C PHE A 115 4.56 -8.80 10.92
N PHE A 116 4.58 -10.07 11.33
CA PHE A 116 5.65 -10.69 12.08
C PHE A 116 6.32 -11.70 11.16
N VAL A 117 7.44 -11.30 10.56
CA VAL A 117 8.14 -12.09 9.54
C VAL A 117 9.37 -12.72 10.16
N GLU A 118 9.33 -14.04 10.31
CA GLU A 118 10.37 -14.83 10.96
C GLU A 118 11.65 -14.93 10.09
N LYS A 119 12.70 -15.49 10.68
CA LYS A 119 14.04 -15.61 10.09
C LYS A 119 14.00 -16.15 8.66
N ASN A 120 14.71 -15.43 7.74
CA ASN A 120 14.85 -15.78 6.33
C ASN A 120 13.53 -15.94 5.56
N ALA A 121 12.41 -15.55 6.09
CA ALA A 121 11.14 -15.57 5.36
C ALA A 121 11.05 -14.39 4.39
N LYS A 122 10.28 -14.58 3.31
CA LYS A 122 10.04 -13.59 2.27
C LYS A 122 8.56 -13.39 2.07
N VAL A 123 8.15 -12.14 1.98
CA VAL A 123 6.76 -11.76 1.72
C VAL A 123 6.72 -10.75 0.59
N LEU A 124 5.89 -11.02 -0.42
CA LEU A 124 5.45 -10.03 -1.39
C LEU A 124 4.04 -9.58 -0.98
N TYR A 125 3.89 -8.31 -0.57
CA TYR A 125 2.62 -7.71 -0.22
C TYR A 125 2.15 -6.81 -1.35
N LEU A 126 1.06 -7.18 -2.01
CA LEU A 126 0.43 -6.44 -3.10
C LEU A 126 -0.87 -5.83 -2.58
N GLU A 127 -1.02 -4.51 -2.65
CA GLU A 127 -2.20 -3.82 -2.16
C GLU A 127 -2.73 -2.81 -3.19
N LYS A 128 -4.03 -2.84 -3.43
CA LYS A 128 -4.68 -1.87 -4.30
C LYS A 128 -5.89 -1.25 -3.64
N HIS A 129 -5.95 0.08 -3.65
CA HIS A 129 -7.06 0.86 -3.13
C HIS A 129 -7.80 1.55 -4.26
N ILE A 130 -9.12 1.50 -4.22
CA ILE A 130 -9.99 2.17 -5.17
C ILE A 130 -11.28 2.62 -4.49
N ALA A 131 -11.83 3.74 -4.95
CA ALA A 131 -13.19 4.10 -4.59
C ALA A 131 -14.02 4.41 -5.82
N THR A 132 -15.31 4.09 -5.75
CA THR A 132 -16.28 4.24 -6.84
C THR A 132 -17.61 4.82 -6.30
N GLY A 133 -18.57 5.04 -7.19
CA GLY A 133 -19.89 5.58 -6.87
C GLY A 133 -19.96 7.09 -6.98
N SER A 134 -21.19 7.57 -7.18
CA SER A 134 -21.52 8.97 -7.47
C SER A 134 -21.89 9.79 -6.23
N GLY A 135 -21.92 9.16 -5.05
CA GLY A 135 -22.30 9.81 -3.79
C GLY A 135 -21.35 10.94 -3.39
N THR A 136 -21.88 11.93 -2.69
CA THR A 136 -21.17 13.10 -2.18
C THR A 136 -20.47 12.84 -0.85
N GLY A 137 -20.81 11.74 -0.17
CA GLY A 137 -20.15 11.32 1.07
C GLY A 137 -18.67 11.00 0.87
N GLU A 138 -17.87 11.27 1.90
CA GLU A 138 -16.44 10.98 1.87
C GLU A 138 -16.18 9.47 1.72
N LYS A 139 -15.37 9.09 0.73
CA LYS A 139 -14.87 7.72 0.53
C LYS A 139 -13.46 7.64 1.07
N ARG A 140 -13.28 6.97 2.22
CA ARG A 140 -12.05 7.02 2.99
C ARG A 140 -11.40 5.66 3.18
N ILE A 141 -10.07 5.60 2.98
CA ILE A 141 -9.28 4.40 3.23
C ILE A 141 -8.01 4.84 3.99
N ASP A 142 -7.89 4.42 5.27
CA ASP A 142 -6.75 4.80 6.14
C ASP A 142 -5.96 3.55 6.58
N PRO A 143 -5.09 3.00 5.75
CA PRO A 143 -4.35 1.79 6.11
C PRO A 143 -3.26 2.08 7.12
N VAL A 144 -3.10 1.18 8.08
CA VAL A 144 -1.98 1.16 9.02
C VAL A 144 -1.25 -0.17 8.86
N THR A 145 0.08 -0.12 8.68
CA THR A 145 0.90 -1.32 8.56
C THR A 145 2.06 -1.26 9.55
N ASP A 146 2.08 -2.19 10.49
CA ASP A 146 3.18 -2.38 11.43
C ASP A 146 3.97 -3.64 11.03
N VAL A 147 5.31 -3.55 10.95
CA VAL A 147 6.18 -4.58 10.40
C VAL A 147 7.31 -4.89 11.35
N GLU A 148 7.51 -6.16 11.68
CA GLU A 148 8.66 -6.67 12.38
C GLU A 148 9.37 -7.71 11.51
N LEU A 149 10.60 -7.41 11.06
CA LEU A 149 11.41 -8.30 10.25
C LEU A 149 12.54 -8.90 11.11
N ALA A 150 12.50 -10.20 11.32
CA ALA A 150 13.57 -10.95 11.99
C ALA A 150 14.83 -11.03 11.10
N GLU A 151 15.90 -11.67 11.61
CA GLU A 151 17.17 -11.82 10.90
C GLU A 151 16.98 -12.40 9.47
N GLY A 152 17.49 -11.71 8.46
CA GLY A 152 17.42 -12.12 7.06
C GLY A 152 16.03 -12.10 6.43
N ALA A 153 15.00 -11.68 7.16
CA ALA A 153 13.63 -11.59 6.64
C ALA A 153 13.49 -10.47 5.58
N GLN A 154 12.61 -10.67 4.62
CA GLN A 154 12.37 -9.73 3.53
C GLN A 154 10.88 -9.45 3.36
N LEU A 155 10.53 -8.18 3.25
CA LEU A 155 9.19 -7.75 2.87
C LEU A 155 9.29 -6.76 1.71
N GLU A 156 8.63 -7.08 0.60
CA GLU A 156 8.39 -6.16 -0.50
C GLU A 156 6.91 -5.76 -0.50
N MET A 157 6.64 -4.46 -0.43
CA MET A 157 5.30 -3.88 -0.47
C MET A 157 5.12 -3.11 -1.78
N ASP A 158 4.16 -3.50 -2.58
CA ASP A 158 3.72 -2.78 -3.78
C ASP A 158 2.29 -2.27 -3.55
N THR A 159 2.15 -0.96 -3.37
CA THR A 159 0.88 -0.35 -3.00
C THR A 159 0.42 0.65 -4.07
N VAL A 160 -0.84 0.56 -4.46
CA VAL A 160 -1.41 1.35 -5.57
C VAL A 160 -2.72 2.00 -5.14
N GLN A 161 -2.84 3.32 -5.32
CA GLN A 161 -4.07 4.08 -5.17
C GLN A 161 -4.20 5.10 -6.31
N LEU A 162 -5.04 4.81 -7.30
CA LEU A 162 -5.15 5.59 -8.54
C LEU A 162 -6.47 6.34 -8.66
N GLY A 163 -6.87 7.03 -7.59
CA GLY A 163 -8.03 7.93 -7.59
C GLY A 163 -9.32 7.35 -7.01
N GLY A 164 -10.33 8.20 -6.92
CA GLY A 164 -11.66 7.91 -6.37
C GLY A 164 -11.73 7.92 -4.85
N VAL A 165 -10.62 7.77 -4.14
CA VAL A 165 -10.54 7.87 -2.68
C VAL A 165 -10.48 9.34 -2.29
N THR A 166 -11.54 9.84 -1.65
CA THR A 166 -11.65 11.26 -1.28
C THR A 166 -10.55 11.68 -0.32
N SER A 167 -10.24 10.81 0.66
CA SER A 167 -9.21 11.07 1.67
C SER A 167 -8.54 9.77 2.13
N THR A 168 -7.23 9.80 2.26
CA THR A 168 -6.45 8.68 2.82
C THR A 168 -5.31 9.17 3.70
N THR A 169 -5.06 8.44 4.78
CA THR A 169 -3.86 8.60 5.60
C THR A 169 -3.23 7.22 5.82
N ARG A 170 -2.20 6.92 5.04
CA ARG A 170 -1.41 5.69 5.17
C ARG A 170 -0.33 5.88 6.23
N LYS A 171 -0.20 4.91 7.13
CA LYS A 171 0.89 4.87 8.12
C LYS A 171 1.58 3.53 8.08
N THR A 172 2.90 3.53 7.86
CA THR A 172 3.71 2.32 7.87
C THR A 172 4.86 2.47 8.84
N ARG A 173 4.98 1.54 9.77
CA ARG A 173 6.09 1.47 10.73
C ARG A 173 6.80 0.14 10.57
N ALA A 174 8.13 0.15 10.57
CA ALA A 174 8.91 -1.07 10.44
C ALA A 174 10.10 -1.09 11.41
N VAL A 175 10.39 -2.29 11.91
CA VAL A 175 11.60 -2.59 12.68
C VAL A 175 12.35 -3.71 11.96
N LEU A 176 13.61 -3.45 11.59
CA LEU A 176 14.45 -4.35 10.83
C LEU A 176 15.59 -4.87 11.70
N GLN A 177 15.66 -6.20 11.86
CA GLN A 177 16.76 -6.88 12.54
C GLN A 177 17.92 -7.14 11.57
N LYS A 178 18.94 -7.87 12.02
CA LYS A 178 20.13 -8.18 11.25
C LYS A 178 19.83 -8.72 9.86
N ASP A 179 20.47 -8.16 8.84
CA ASP A 179 20.35 -8.56 7.43
C ASP A 179 18.89 -8.51 6.88
N ALA A 180 17.95 -7.93 7.62
CA ALA A 180 16.56 -7.79 7.17
C ALA A 180 16.41 -6.72 6.08
N ARG A 181 15.47 -6.93 5.15
CA ARG A 181 15.24 -6.02 4.02
C ARG A 181 13.78 -5.63 3.87
N LEU A 182 13.52 -4.33 3.80
CA LEU A 182 12.22 -3.75 3.46
C LEU A 182 12.31 -2.98 2.14
N VAL A 183 11.43 -3.29 1.21
CA VAL A 183 11.24 -2.51 -0.02
C VAL A 183 9.79 -2.05 -0.08
N VAL A 184 9.56 -0.76 -0.27
CA VAL A 184 8.23 -0.20 -0.46
C VAL A 184 8.18 0.56 -1.78
N ARG A 185 7.24 0.17 -2.64
CA ARG A 185 6.87 0.90 -3.86
C ARG A 185 5.44 1.37 -3.72
N GLU A 186 5.27 2.66 -3.63
CA GLU A 186 3.97 3.30 -3.53
C GLU A 186 3.67 4.09 -4.80
N ARG A 187 2.45 3.94 -5.31
CA ARG A 187 1.94 4.70 -6.46
C ARG A 187 0.61 5.33 -6.10
N ILE A 188 0.56 6.66 -6.12
CA ILE A 188 -0.63 7.43 -5.75
C ILE A 188 -0.99 8.41 -6.86
N MET A 189 -2.27 8.44 -7.23
CA MET A 189 -2.83 9.52 -8.02
C MET A 189 -4.03 10.11 -7.30
N THR A 190 -4.08 11.44 -7.20
CA THR A 190 -5.19 12.20 -6.63
C THR A 190 -5.71 13.18 -7.65
N ASN A 191 -7.03 13.39 -7.66
CA ASN A 191 -7.73 14.29 -8.59
C ASN A 191 -8.69 15.22 -7.83
N GLY A 192 -9.14 16.28 -8.50
CA GLY A 192 -10.12 17.19 -7.93
C GLY A 192 -9.67 17.77 -6.60
N THR A 193 -10.38 17.49 -5.52
CA THR A 193 -10.08 17.94 -4.15
C THR A 193 -9.62 16.81 -3.23
N GLU A 194 -9.24 15.66 -3.80
CA GLU A 194 -8.79 14.49 -3.04
C GLU A 194 -7.54 14.81 -2.21
N PHE A 195 -7.43 14.14 -1.08
CA PHE A 195 -6.29 14.25 -0.17
C PHE A 195 -5.64 12.89 0.07
N ALA A 196 -4.31 12.85 -0.02
CA ALA A 196 -3.53 11.67 0.36
C ALA A 196 -2.35 12.06 1.24
N ARG A 197 -2.19 11.34 2.35
CA ARG A 197 -1.02 11.45 3.22
C ARG A 197 -0.38 10.08 3.42
N THR A 198 0.93 10.02 3.24
CA THR A 198 1.75 8.86 3.54
C THR A 198 2.77 9.21 4.63
N ASP A 199 2.91 8.33 5.62
CA ASP A 199 3.81 8.48 6.76
C ASP A 199 4.56 7.17 7.00
N PHE A 200 5.85 7.13 6.65
CA PHE A 200 6.75 6.00 6.86
C PHE A 200 7.69 6.27 8.04
N VAL A 201 7.82 5.29 8.93
CA VAL A 201 8.84 5.27 9.98
C VAL A 201 9.53 3.93 9.98
N VAL A 202 10.82 3.88 9.61
CA VAL A 202 11.62 2.66 9.56
C VAL A 202 12.78 2.76 10.56
N ARG A 203 12.90 1.77 11.43
CA ARG A 203 13.97 1.61 12.40
C ARG A 203 14.84 0.42 12.01
N MET A 204 16.09 0.66 11.69
CA MET A 204 17.08 -0.35 11.34
C MET A 204 17.95 -0.63 12.56
N GLU A 205 17.59 -1.70 13.29
CA GLU A 205 18.21 -2.07 14.57
C GLU A 205 19.34 -3.07 14.40
N GLY A 206 19.34 -3.83 13.30
CA GLY A 206 20.32 -4.89 13.04
C GLY A 206 21.36 -4.52 12.01
N GLU A 207 22.59 -5.01 12.20
CA GLU A 207 23.69 -4.91 11.22
C GLU A 207 23.27 -5.52 9.87
N GLY A 208 23.67 -4.87 8.77
CA GLY A 208 23.36 -5.32 7.40
C GLY A 208 21.90 -5.09 7.00
N SER A 209 21.06 -4.52 7.85
CA SER A 209 19.68 -4.23 7.46
C SER A 209 19.62 -3.17 6.36
N ALA A 210 18.61 -3.27 5.49
CA ALA A 210 18.43 -2.36 4.37
C ALA A 210 16.95 -1.98 4.17
N CYS A 211 16.69 -0.71 3.85
CA CYS A 211 15.37 -0.28 3.40
C CYS A 211 15.44 0.60 2.14
N ASP A 212 14.43 0.45 1.28
CA ASP A 212 14.23 1.24 0.06
C ASP A 212 12.76 1.66 -0.02
N LEU A 213 12.49 2.96 0.17
CA LEU A 213 11.15 3.53 0.18
C LEU A 213 10.99 4.44 -1.03
N VAL A 214 10.18 4.04 -2.00
CA VAL A 214 9.94 4.82 -3.22
C VAL A 214 8.46 5.14 -3.34
N SER A 215 8.11 6.44 -3.32
CA SER A 215 6.77 6.93 -3.61
C SER A 215 6.77 7.69 -4.93
N ARG A 216 5.95 7.24 -5.89
CA ARG A 216 5.66 7.94 -7.14
C ARG A 216 4.23 8.43 -7.11
N SER A 217 4.04 9.72 -7.35
CA SER A 217 2.72 10.30 -7.22
C SER A 217 2.36 11.31 -8.30
N VAL A 218 1.06 11.47 -8.55
CA VAL A 218 0.52 12.48 -9.46
C VAL A 218 -0.61 13.20 -8.74
N ALA A 219 -0.48 14.52 -8.59
CA ALA A 219 -1.51 15.37 -8.02
C ALA A 219 -2.12 16.24 -9.12
N ARG A 220 -3.45 16.10 -9.34
CA ARG A 220 -4.23 16.82 -10.38
C ARG A 220 -5.34 17.66 -9.74
N GLY A 221 -5.85 18.64 -10.48
CA GLY A 221 -6.91 19.53 -10.01
C GLY A 221 -6.47 20.41 -8.86
N GLU A 222 -7.24 20.44 -7.79
CA GLU A 222 -6.92 21.13 -6.52
C GLU A 222 -6.47 20.14 -5.44
N SER A 223 -6.11 18.90 -5.83
CA SER A 223 -5.76 17.83 -4.89
C SER A 223 -4.46 18.13 -4.14
N ARG A 224 -4.32 17.49 -2.98
CA ARG A 224 -3.16 17.66 -2.11
C ARG A 224 -2.59 16.32 -1.68
N GLN A 225 -1.28 16.19 -1.76
CA GLN A 225 -0.56 15.04 -1.23
C GLN A 225 0.52 15.47 -0.23
N GLU A 226 0.74 14.64 0.78
CA GLU A 226 1.77 14.83 1.80
C GLU A 226 2.55 13.52 1.97
N PHE A 227 3.85 13.57 1.77
CA PHE A 227 4.76 12.46 1.97
C PHE A 227 5.71 12.75 3.12
N TYR A 228 5.67 11.92 4.15
CA TYR A 228 6.60 11.94 5.28
C TYR A 228 7.31 10.61 5.34
N SER A 229 8.63 10.63 5.49
CA SER A 229 9.40 9.42 5.75
C SER A 229 10.47 9.70 6.79
N THR A 230 10.64 8.81 7.75
CA THR A 230 11.73 8.87 8.72
C THR A 230 12.45 7.54 8.74
N ILE A 231 13.75 7.54 8.41
CA ILE A 231 14.62 6.37 8.46
C ILE A 231 15.63 6.57 9.59
N LYS A 232 15.66 5.62 10.54
CA LYS A 232 16.57 5.63 11.69
C LYS A 232 17.56 4.48 11.58
N GLY A 233 18.83 4.80 11.33
CA GLY A 233 19.92 3.84 11.27
C GLY A 233 20.60 3.70 12.64
N ASN A 234 20.23 2.68 13.41
CA ASN A 234 20.75 2.41 14.75
C ASN A 234 21.92 1.38 14.75
N ALA A 235 22.25 0.83 13.60
CA ALA A 235 23.33 -0.12 13.35
C ALA A 235 24.01 0.17 12.01
N PRO A 236 25.11 -0.52 11.62
CA PRO A 236 25.60 -0.52 10.25
C PRO A 236 24.52 -0.96 9.29
N CYS A 237 23.98 -0.04 8.46
CA CYS A 237 22.80 -0.28 7.65
C CYS A 237 22.77 0.65 6.43
N THR A 238 21.88 0.36 5.47
CA THR A 238 21.68 1.17 4.27
C THR A 238 20.21 1.53 4.11
N GLY A 239 19.89 2.82 4.07
CA GLY A 239 18.52 3.33 3.91
C GLY A 239 18.40 4.32 2.76
N HIS A 240 17.37 4.13 1.94
CA HIS A 240 17.03 5.05 0.85
C HIS A 240 15.56 5.43 0.92
N SER A 241 15.26 6.71 0.67
CA SER A 241 13.90 7.22 0.53
C SER A 241 13.83 8.12 -0.69
N ALA A 242 12.93 7.84 -1.62
CA ALA A 242 12.67 8.64 -2.80
C ALA A 242 11.20 9.09 -2.87
N CYS A 243 10.97 10.35 -3.22
CA CYS A 243 9.64 10.89 -3.49
C CYS A 243 9.64 11.64 -4.83
N ASP A 244 9.08 11.00 -5.85
CA ASP A 244 8.92 11.60 -7.16
C ASP A 244 7.45 11.98 -7.39
N ALA A 245 7.17 13.22 -7.79
CA ALA A 245 5.82 13.69 -7.98
C ALA A 245 5.64 14.53 -9.25
N ILE A 246 4.60 14.24 -10.00
CA ILE A 246 4.11 15.08 -11.10
C ILE A 246 2.96 15.94 -10.59
N LEU A 247 3.10 17.27 -10.83
CA LEU A 247 2.04 18.24 -10.56
C LEU A 247 1.33 18.56 -11.88
N ALA A 248 0.02 18.36 -11.92
CA ALA A 248 -0.84 18.79 -13.02
C ALA A 248 -1.85 19.82 -12.49
N GLU A 249 -2.16 20.82 -13.30
CA GLU A 249 -3.07 21.92 -12.96
C GLU A 249 -2.62 22.66 -11.67
N ASN A 250 -3.42 22.61 -10.59
CA ASN A 250 -3.16 23.25 -9.30
C ASN A 250 -2.84 22.23 -8.19
N GLY A 251 -2.55 20.99 -8.54
CA GLY A 251 -2.18 19.93 -7.60
C GLY A 251 -0.99 20.32 -6.73
N LYS A 252 -0.99 19.91 -5.47
CA LYS A 252 0.02 20.25 -4.47
C LYS A 252 0.61 19.00 -3.84
N VAL A 253 1.93 18.97 -3.73
CA VAL A 253 2.67 17.89 -3.04
C VAL A 253 3.64 18.51 -2.03
N ILE A 254 3.67 17.96 -0.83
CA ILE A 254 4.65 18.25 0.21
C ILE A 254 5.44 16.96 0.47
N ALA A 255 6.76 17.01 0.42
CA ALA A 255 7.63 15.92 0.82
C ALA A 255 8.55 16.38 1.97
N GLN A 256 8.57 15.62 3.06
CA GLN A 256 9.40 15.89 4.23
C GLN A 256 10.11 14.60 4.67
N PRO A 257 11.20 14.21 4.02
CA PRO A 257 12.01 13.07 4.44
C PRO A 257 12.87 13.44 5.64
N GLY A 258 13.00 12.52 6.61
CA GLY A 258 13.87 12.62 7.77
C GLY A 258 14.85 11.46 7.81
N LEU A 259 16.14 11.74 8.02
CA LEU A 259 17.20 10.75 8.18
C LEU A 259 17.86 10.94 9.54
N GLU A 260 17.89 9.86 10.35
CA GLU A 260 18.56 9.83 11.65
C GLU A 260 19.66 8.74 11.63
N ALA A 261 20.92 9.11 11.38
CA ALA A 261 22.05 8.20 11.43
C ALA A 261 22.61 8.17 12.86
N ASN A 262 22.20 7.18 13.64
CA ASN A 262 22.61 7.00 15.04
C ASN A 262 23.86 6.10 15.18
N HIS A 263 24.34 5.50 14.09
CA HIS A 263 25.56 4.69 14.00
C HIS A 263 26.51 5.27 12.95
N GLY A 264 27.82 5.23 13.20
CA GLY A 264 28.82 5.82 12.30
C GLY A 264 28.88 5.18 10.91
N ASP A 265 28.49 3.91 10.80
CA ASP A 265 28.44 3.17 9.51
C ASP A 265 27.03 3.10 8.91
N ALA A 266 26.07 3.86 9.44
CA ALA A 266 24.75 3.98 8.81
C ALA A 266 24.83 4.87 7.57
N GLN A 267 24.41 4.35 6.43
CA GLN A 267 24.38 5.06 5.14
C GLN A 267 22.93 5.34 4.74
N LEU A 268 22.52 6.59 4.90
CA LEU A 268 21.14 7.00 4.65
C LEU A 268 21.11 8.06 3.56
N ILE A 269 20.24 7.86 2.57
CA ILE A 269 20.09 8.76 1.42
C ILE A 269 18.60 9.08 1.23
N HIS A 270 18.29 10.31 0.87
CA HIS A 270 16.98 10.67 0.34
C HIS A 270 17.10 11.43 -0.98
N GLU A 271 16.08 11.28 -1.82
CA GLU A 271 15.93 11.99 -3.08
C GLU A 271 14.48 12.49 -3.21
N ALA A 272 14.28 13.63 -3.88
CA ALA A 272 12.95 14.13 -4.19
C ALA A 272 12.97 14.91 -5.51
N ALA A 273 12.05 14.58 -6.41
CA ALA A 273 11.79 15.31 -7.64
C ALA A 273 10.31 15.64 -7.74
N ILE A 274 9.96 16.92 -7.56
CA ILE A 274 8.57 17.40 -7.60
C ILE A 274 8.46 18.49 -8.65
N GLY A 275 7.61 18.29 -9.66
CA GLY A 275 7.46 19.28 -10.70
C GLY A 275 6.38 18.94 -11.73
N LYS A 276 6.23 19.81 -12.71
CA LYS A 276 5.35 19.60 -13.86
C LYS A 276 6.07 18.75 -14.92
N ILE A 277 5.29 18.10 -15.78
CA ILE A 277 5.83 17.43 -16.96
C ILE A 277 6.59 18.46 -17.82
N ALA A 278 7.81 18.10 -18.22
CA ALA A 278 8.63 18.97 -19.05
C ALA A 278 7.99 19.19 -20.42
N GLY A 279 7.96 20.47 -20.88
CA GLY A 279 7.36 20.84 -22.14
C GLY A 279 7.96 20.09 -23.35
N ASP A 280 9.26 19.77 -23.32
CA ASP A 280 9.95 19.02 -24.37
C ASP A 280 9.46 17.57 -24.47
N GLN A 281 9.08 16.94 -23.36
CA GLN A 281 8.51 15.60 -23.35
C GLN A 281 7.12 15.60 -24.01
N LEU A 282 6.27 16.57 -23.65
CA LEU A 282 4.95 16.75 -24.27
C LEU A 282 5.10 17.06 -25.76
N LEU A 283 5.99 17.97 -26.13
CA LEU A 283 6.23 18.34 -27.53
C LEU A 283 6.65 17.11 -28.34
N LYS A 284 7.57 16.30 -27.84
CA LYS A 284 8.03 15.08 -28.51
C LYS A 284 6.89 14.11 -28.80
N LEU A 285 6.01 13.86 -27.85
CA LEU A 285 4.87 12.96 -28.04
C LEU A 285 3.83 13.56 -29.03
N ARG A 286 3.63 14.86 -28.98
CA ARG A 286 2.76 15.57 -29.93
C ARG A 286 3.30 15.52 -31.37
N THR A 287 4.61 15.52 -31.59
CA THR A 287 5.19 15.33 -32.93
C THR A 287 4.97 13.91 -33.47
N LEU A 288 4.61 12.95 -32.61
CA LEU A 288 4.20 11.60 -32.99
C LEU A 288 2.71 11.46 -33.24
N GLY A 289 1.95 12.57 -33.19
CA GLY A 289 0.53 12.63 -33.53
C GLY A 289 -0.45 12.56 -32.34
N LEU A 290 0.04 12.59 -31.11
CA LEU A 290 -0.82 12.63 -29.92
C LEU A 290 -1.35 14.05 -29.66
N THR A 291 -2.56 14.16 -29.09
CA THR A 291 -3.04 15.42 -28.51
C THR A 291 -2.22 15.79 -27.25
N SER A 292 -2.42 16.97 -26.71
CA SER A 292 -1.75 17.36 -25.47
C SER A 292 -2.18 16.48 -24.30
N GLU A 293 -3.47 16.18 -24.22
CA GLU A 293 -4.08 15.33 -23.19
C GLU A 293 -3.59 13.89 -23.30
N GLU A 294 -3.56 13.31 -24.51
CA GLU A 294 -3.06 11.96 -24.74
C GLU A 294 -1.55 11.84 -24.40
N ALA A 295 -0.77 12.88 -24.72
CA ALA A 295 0.65 12.92 -24.40
C ALA A 295 0.88 12.96 -22.88
N GLU A 296 0.11 13.78 -22.16
CA GLU A 296 0.17 13.86 -20.69
C GLU A 296 -0.22 12.53 -20.06
N GLU A 297 -1.34 11.92 -20.46
CA GLU A 297 -1.79 10.61 -19.96
C GLU A 297 -0.71 9.53 -20.18
N LYS A 298 -0.07 9.49 -21.35
CA LYS A 298 1.00 8.52 -21.64
C LYS A 298 2.23 8.69 -20.76
N ILE A 299 2.59 9.92 -20.43
CA ILE A 299 3.70 10.20 -19.51
C ILE A 299 3.33 9.76 -18.10
N ILE A 300 2.12 10.09 -17.64
CA ILE A 300 1.61 9.69 -16.31
C ILE A 300 1.54 8.17 -16.19
N GLU A 301 0.97 7.46 -17.19
CA GLU A 301 0.94 5.99 -17.22
C GLU A 301 2.36 5.38 -17.12
N GLY A 302 3.31 5.95 -17.84
CA GLY A 302 4.70 5.51 -17.81
C GLY A 302 5.40 5.78 -16.48
N PHE A 303 5.08 6.90 -15.85
CA PHE A 303 5.65 7.31 -14.57
C PHE A 303 5.13 6.45 -13.39
N LEU A 304 3.85 6.05 -13.44
CA LEU A 304 3.21 5.23 -12.41
C LEU A 304 3.39 3.71 -12.63
N LYS A 305 4.11 3.27 -13.63
CA LYS A 305 4.54 1.87 -13.81
C LYS A 305 5.78 1.57 -12.98
#